data_3eb26438a42345982f633fe22369e0fc
#
_entry.id   3eb26438a42345982f633fe22369e0fc
#
_cell.length_a   1.000
_cell.length_b   1.000
_cell.length_c   1.000
_cell.angle_alpha   90.00
_cell.angle_beta   90.00
_cell.angle_gamma   90.00
#
_symmetry.space_group_name_H-M   'P 1'
#
loop_
_entity.id
_entity.type
_entity.pdbx_description
1 polymer ?
#
loop_
_entity_poly.entity_id
_entity_poly.type
_entity_poly.pdbx_seq_one_letter_code
_entity_poly.pdbx_strand_id
1 'polypeptide(L)'
;MSLLLAGDIGGTKTLLSLWRPGGERPELVLEERFASADWQDLAPMVRHFLAVAGPVAGGVPAAACFAVAGPVEGGRARLTNLPWVLDSAGLARSCGLPLVELVNDFAVLIYGLPHLDAAQTAPVREGQRDPQAPLLVLGAGTGLGVAMGLPTAAGLRAIPSEAAHGEFAPRSAAEWDLKQWLRADLALERISIERVVSGTGLGHVARWLLDRHHPGGDHPLSGPARLWSEAGDGPDRADLPAAVALAAAARDPLAARALELWLGAYGSVCGDLALACLSRGGLWLAGGTAAKLLDGLRSEAFQGPFLNKGRLRSTLEPMPITAVVDPGVGTFSAACRARMLLG
;
A
#
# COMPACT_ATOMS: atom_id res chain seq x y z
N MET A 1 6.35 2.05 -32.52
CA MET A 1 5.20 2.04 -31.55
C MET A 1 5.58 2.95 -30.40
N SER A 2 4.68 3.85 -30.00
CA SER A 2 4.91 4.77 -28.89
C SER A 2 5.05 3.98 -27.58
N LEU A 3 6.06 4.27 -26.78
CA LEU A 3 6.21 3.69 -25.44
C LEU A 3 5.51 4.54 -24.37
N LEU A 4 5.29 3.94 -23.22
CA LEU A 4 4.84 4.60 -21.99
C LEU A 4 6.00 4.62 -20.99
N LEU A 5 6.10 5.70 -20.23
CA LEU A 5 7.03 5.78 -19.09
C LEU A 5 6.22 5.69 -17.79
N ALA A 6 6.63 4.81 -16.91
CA ALA A 6 6.06 4.68 -15.58
C ALA A 6 7.15 4.83 -14.52
N GLY A 7 6.81 5.41 -13.38
CA GLY A 7 7.71 5.51 -12.25
C GLY A 7 7.01 5.28 -10.92
N ASP A 8 7.71 4.64 -10.00
CA ASP A 8 7.36 4.54 -8.57
C ASP A 8 8.41 5.30 -7.77
N ILE A 9 8.03 6.47 -7.26
CA ILE A 9 8.92 7.48 -6.72
C ILE A 9 8.83 7.46 -5.19
N GLY A 10 9.76 6.75 -4.58
CA GLY A 10 9.87 6.67 -3.12
C GLY A 10 11.04 7.47 -2.55
N GLY A 11 11.03 7.69 -1.24
CA GLY A 11 12.09 8.43 -0.54
C GLY A 11 13.46 7.77 -0.56
N THR A 12 13.52 6.44 -0.57
CA THR A 12 14.78 5.67 -0.56
C THR A 12 15.14 5.17 -1.95
N LYS A 13 14.15 4.71 -2.71
CA LYS A 13 14.32 4.14 -4.05
C LYS A 13 13.30 4.70 -5.01
N THR A 14 13.70 4.84 -6.25
CA THR A 14 12.84 5.14 -7.39
C THR A 14 12.98 4.03 -8.42
N LEU A 15 11.85 3.51 -8.93
CA LEU A 15 11.78 2.61 -10.08
C LEU A 15 11.30 3.40 -11.28
N LEU A 16 12.01 3.33 -12.39
CA LEU A 16 11.58 3.86 -13.68
C LEU A 16 11.48 2.71 -14.68
N SER A 17 10.42 2.70 -15.47
CA SER A 17 10.15 1.61 -16.40
C SER A 17 9.52 2.08 -17.69
N LEU A 18 9.89 1.43 -18.79
CA LEU A 18 9.28 1.61 -20.13
C LEU A 18 8.35 0.44 -20.42
N TRP A 19 7.22 0.76 -21.02
CA TRP A 19 6.18 -0.19 -21.35
C TRP A 19 5.67 -0.01 -22.78
N ARG A 20 5.33 -1.11 -23.46
CA ARG A 20 4.48 -1.06 -24.63
C ARG A 20 3.03 -0.92 -24.17
N PRO A 21 2.20 -0.14 -24.89
CA PRO A 21 0.78 -0.02 -24.53
C PRO A 21 0.03 -1.36 -24.50
N GLY A 22 0.46 -2.35 -25.30
CA GLY A 22 -0.19 -3.65 -25.42
C GLY A 22 -1.63 -3.54 -25.95
N GLY A 23 -2.36 -4.66 -25.88
CA GLY A 23 -3.80 -4.70 -26.15
C GLY A 23 -4.60 -4.35 -24.89
N GLU A 24 -4.86 -5.37 -24.05
CA GLU A 24 -5.63 -5.20 -22.81
C GLU A 24 -4.78 -4.66 -21.65
N ARG A 25 -3.48 -4.93 -21.65
CA ARG A 25 -2.54 -4.53 -20.57
C ARG A 25 -1.20 -4.08 -21.14
N PRO A 26 -0.50 -3.15 -20.45
CA PRO A 26 0.86 -2.77 -20.79
C PRO A 26 1.84 -3.95 -20.62
N GLU A 27 2.87 -3.98 -21.49
CA GLU A 27 3.95 -4.97 -21.44
C GLU A 27 5.25 -4.29 -21.06
N LEU A 28 5.94 -4.81 -20.03
CA LEU A 28 7.23 -4.28 -19.57
C LEU A 28 8.31 -4.48 -20.65
N VAL A 29 9.05 -3.42 -20.92
CA VAL A 29 10.16 -3.42 -21.87
C VAL A 29 11.51 -3.31 -21.15
N LEU A 30 11.59 -2.38 -20.19
CA LEU A 30 12.79 -2.09 -19.42
C LEU A 30 12.38 -1.52 -18.06
N GLU A 31 13.06 -1.94 -17.01
CA GLU A 31 12.94 -1.34 -15.69
C GLU A 31 14.32 -1.13 -15.08
N GLU A 32 14.51 0.00 -14.42
CA GLU A 32 15.73 0.32 -13.70
C GLU A 32 15.41 0.91 -12.32
N ARG A 33 16.24 0.53 -11.35
CA ARG A 33 16.13 0.97 -9.97
C ARG A 33 17.24 1.96 -9.63
N PHE A 34 16.85 3.09 -9.05
CA PHE A 34 17.73 4.15 -8.60
C PHE A 34 17.66 4.33 -7.09
N ALA A 35 18.78 4.64 -6.45
CA ALA A 35 18.79 5.19 -5.10
C ALA A 35 18.37 6.66 -5.20
N SER A 36 17.23 7.03 -4.62
CA SER A 36 16.66 8.37 -4.78
C SER A 36 17.58 9.45 -4.23
N ALA A 37 18.33 9.17 -3.15
CA ALA A 37 19.24 10.10 -2.51
C ALA A 37 20.45 10.49 -3.38
N ASP A 38 20.81 9.70 -4.41
CA ASP A 38 21.92 9.99 -5.31
C ASP A 38 21.58 11.07 -6.34
N TRP A 39 20.33 11.51 -6.37
CA TRP A 39 19.81 12.46 -7.36
C TRP A 39 19.28 13.74 -6.71
N GLN A 40 19.53 14.86 -7.38
CA GLN A 40 19.06 16.17 -6.91
C GLN A 40 17.54 16.37 -7.10
N ASP A 41 16.95 15.72 -8.15
CA ASP A 41 15.56 15.82 -8.53
C ASP A 41 15.21 14.66 -9.47
N LEU A 42 13.90 14.43 -9.70
CA LEU A 42 13.38 13.41 -10.61
C LEU A 42 13.74 13.67 -12.08
N ALA A 43 13.75 14.94 -12.54
CA ALA A 43 13.98 15.26 -13.94
C ALA A 43 15.36 14.82 -14.46
N PRO A 44 16.48 15.03 -13.76
CA PRO A 44 17.79 14.48 -14.15
C PRO A 44 17.80 12.95 -14.25
N MET A 45 17.15 12.26 -13.28
CA MET A 45 17.04 10.80 -13.25
C MET A 45 16.28 10.28 -14.46
N VAL A 46 15.11 10.87 -14.78
CA VAL A 46 14.31 10.50 -15.95
C VAL A 46 15.10 10.71 -17.25
N ARG A 47 15.80 11.84 -17.42
CA ARG A 47 16.64 12.08 -18.60
C ARG A 47 17.76 11.04 -18.73
N HIS A 48 18.41 10.69 -17.63
CA HIS A 48 19.44 9.64 -17.61
C HIS A 48 18.84 8.31 -18.05
N PHE A 49 17.74 7.89 -17.42
CA PHE A 49 17.05 6.64 -17.79
C PHE A 49 16.66 6.58 -19.25
N LEU A 50 16.06 7.67 -19.80
CA LEU A 50 15.70 7.74 -21.20
C LEU A 50 16.90 7.72 -22.15
N ALA A 51 18.04 8.30 -21.77
CA ALA A 51 19.28 8.26 -22.55
C ALA A 51 19.85 6.83 -22.60
N VAL A 52 19.87 6.11 -21.49
CA VAL A 52 20.32 4.71 -21.42
C VAL A 52 19.35 3.80 -22.19
N ALA A 53 18.07 4.02 -22.06
CA ALA A 53 17.02 3.26 -22.74
C ALA A 53 16.91 3.55 -24.25
N GLY A 54 17.56 4.62 -24.75
CA GLY A 54 17.42 5.10 -26.13
C GLY A 54 17.46 4.04 -27.24
N PRO A 55 18.41 3.06 -27.18
CA PRO A 55 18.47 1.97 -28.17
C PRO A 55 17.24 1.06 -28.18
N VAL A 56 16.57 0.90 -27.03
CA VAL A 56 15.39 0.05 -26.85
C VAL A 56 14.10 0.83 -27.02
N ALA A 57 14.12 2.10 -26.63
CA ALA A 57 12.95 2.97 -26.64
C ALA A 57 12.50 3.34 -28.06
N GLY A 58 13.43 3.47 -29.00
CA GLY A 58 13.11 3.85 -30.41
C GLY A 58 12.43 5.22 -30.53
N GLY A 59 12.43 6.05 -29.48
CA GLY A 59 11.84 7.39 -29.46
C GLY A 59 11.40 7.85 -28.07
N VAL A 60 10.78 9.01 -28.01
CA VAL A 60 10.25 9.60 -26.77
C VAL A 60 8.94 8.88 -26.37
N PRO A 61 8.76 8.51 -25.10
CA PRO A 61 7.49 7.97 -24.60
C PRO A 61 6.33 8.94 -24.85
N ALA A 62 5.18 8.42 -25.30
CA ALA A 62 4.01 9.23 -25.64
C ALA A 62 3.29 9.78 -24.39
N ALA A 63 3.38 9.07 -23.28
CA ALA A 63 2.83 9.49 -22.00
C ALA A 63 3.68 8.95 -20.84
N ALA A 64 3.64 9.67 -19.73
CA ALA A 64 4.27 9.26 -18.49
C ALA A 64 3.32 9.39 -17.31
N CYS A 65 3.37 8.44 -16.38
CA CYS A 65 2.73 8.54 -15.08
C CYS A 65 3.75 8.19 -13.98
N PHE A 66 3.86 9.07 -12.98
CA PHE A 66 4.72 8.85 -11.83
C PHE A 66 3.88 8.72 -10.57
N ALA A 67 3.95 7.53 -9.96
CA ALA A 67 3.43 7.26 -8.63
C ALA A 67 4.35 7.91 -7.59
N VAL A 68 3.84 8.78 -6.73
CA VAL A 68 4.64 9.58 -5.81
C VAL A 68 4.19 9.33 -4.37
N ALA A 69 5.15 9.02 -3.50
CA ALA A 69 4.90 8.86 -2.07
C ALA A 69 4.54 10.22 -1.44
N GLY A 70 3.26 10.46 -1.25
CA GLY A 70 2.68 11.67 -0.67
C GLY A 70 1.51 12.25 -1.45
N PRO A 71 0.90 13.32 -0.95
CA PRO A 71 -0.24 13.97 -1.59
C PRO A 71 0.16 14.63 -2.90
N VAL A 72 -0.74 14.53 -3.89
CA VAL A 72 -0.62 15.20 -5.18
C VAL A 72 -1.79 16.16 -5.36
N GLU A 73 -1.49 17.45 -5.51
CA GLU A 73 -2.48 18.50 -5.66
C GLU A 73 -2.16 19.39 -6.87
N GLY A 74 -3.10 19.56 -7.79
CA GLY A 74 -2.92 20.40 -8.97
C GLY A 74 -1.72 20.00 -9.85
N GLY A 75 -1.40 18.70 -9.93
CA GLY A 75 -0.24 18.18 -10.67
C GLY A 75 1.10 18.44 -9.98
N ARG A 76 1.11 18.74 -8.69
CA ARG A 76 2.30 18.96 -7.87
C ARG A 76 2.35 18.01 -6.69
N ALA A 77 3.56 17.62 -6.30
CA ALA A 77 3.82 16.80 -5.12
C ALA A 77 5.09 17.26 -4.41
N ARG A 78 5.09 17.15 -3.08
CA ARG A 78 6.28 17.31 -2.26
C ARG A 78 6.55 15.99 -1.57
N LEU A 79 7.73 15.44 -1.74
CA LEU A 79 8.14 14.22 -1.04
C LEU A 79 8.47 14.56 0.42
N THR A 80 8.05 13.69 1.34
CA THR A 80 8.31 13.88 2.78
C THR A 80 9.77 13.61 3.17
N ASN A 81 10.41 12.66 2.50
CA ASN A 81 11.74 12.16 2.85
C ASN A 81 12.84 12.62 1.88
N LEU A 82 12.51 13.48 0.94
CA LEU A 82 13.45 14.07 -0.02
C LEU A 82 13.09 15.55 -0.23
N PRO A 83 14.06 16.41 -0.53
CA PRO A 83 13.79 17.84 -0.77
C PRO A 83 13.10 18.12 -2.12
N TRP A 84 12.59 17.08 -2.79
CA TRP A 84 12.03 17.20 -4.13
C TRP A 84 10.64 17.82 -4.11
N VAL A 85 10.44 18.76 -5.02
CA VAL A 85 9.13 19.34 -5.34
C VAL A 85 8.86 19.02 -6.81
N LEU A 86 7.97 18.09 -7.05
CA LEU A 86 7.63 17.62 -8.38
C LEU A 86 6.49 18.46 -8.96
N ASP A 87 6.57 18.79 -10.24
CA ASP A 87 5.55 19.49 -11.02
C ASP A 87 5.40 18.80 -12.38
N SER A 88 4.22 18.28 -12.69
CA SER A 88 3.97 17.51 -13.92
C SER A 88 4.30 18.31 -15.19
N ALA A 89 3.92 19.59 -15.24
CA ALA A 89 4.22 20.44 -16.39
C ALA A 89 5.73 20.75 -16.51
N GLY A 90 6.42 20.92 -15.36
CA GLY A 90 7.87 21.09 -15.30
C GLY A 90 8.61 19.85 -15.79
N LEU A 91 8.20 18.66 -15.35
CA LEU A 91 8.74 17.38 -15.79
C LEU A 91 8.51 17.17 -17.30
N ALA A 92 7.31 17.46 -17.80
CA ALA A 92 7.00 17.37 -19.22
C ALA A 92 7.99 18.20 -20.06
N ARG A 93 8.20 19.47 -19.70
CA ARG A 93 9.16 20.36 -20.40
C ARG A 93 10.60 19.89 -20.25
N SER A 94 11.03 19.56 -19.04
CA SER A 94 12.42 19.24 -18.74
C SER A 94 12.89 17.91 -19.33
N CYS A 95 11.96 16.96 -19.54
CA CYS A 95 12.24 15.63 -20.08
C CYS A 95 11.76 15.46 -21.54
N GLY A 96 11.15 16.47 -22.13
CA GLY A 96 10.62 16.40 -23.51
C GLY A 96 9.44 15.42 -23.66
N LEU A 97 8.67 15.21 -22.59
CA LEU A 97 7.53 14.27 -22.57
C LEU A 97 6.22 15.01 -22.91
N PRO A 98 5.41 14.52 -23.86
CA PRO A 98 4.20 15.22 -24.28
C PRO A 98 3.10 15.24 -23.20
N LEU A 99 2.95 14.15 -22.46
CA LEU A 99 1.94 14.00 -21.41
C LEU A 99 2.60 13.44 -20.16
N VAL A 100 2.44 14.15 -19.03
CA VAL A 100 2.95 13.72 -17.71
C VAL A 100 1.89 13.90 -16.67
N GLU A 101 1.63 12.87 -15.89
CA GLU A 101 0.77 12.93 -14.70
C GLU A 101 1.52 12.44 -13.46
N LEU A 102 1.29 13.13 -12.35
CA LEU A 102 1.67 12.67 -11.01
C LEU A 102 0.43 12.13 -10.32
N VAL A 103 0.55 10.97 -9.69
CA VAL A 103 -0.52 10.32 -8.92
C VAL A 103 0.07 9.88 -7.58
N ASN A 104 -0.70 9.96 -6.51
CA ASN A 104 -0.26 9.37 -5.23
C ASN A 104 0.06 7.87 -5.41
N ASP A 105 1.12 7.39 -4.76
CA ASP A 105 1.65 6.03 -4.90
C ASP A 105 0.64 4.92 -4.58
N PHE A 106 -0.32 5.22 -3.70
CA PHE A 106 -1.37 4.27 -3.37
C PHE A 106 -2.60 4.41 -4.27
N ALA A 107 -2.99 5.63 -4.62
CA ALA A 107 -4.11 5.88 -5.52
C ALA A 107 -3.85 5.35 -6.94
N VAL A 108 -2.58 5.33 -7.39
CA VAL A 108 -2.22 4.80 -8.71
C VAL A 108 -2.60 3.34 -8.87
N LEU A 109 -2.60 2.53 -7.79
CA LEU A 109 -2.95 1.12 -7.82
C LEU A 109 -4.32 0.87 -8.46
N ILE A 110 -5.27 1.78 -8.23
CA ILE A 110 -6.63 1.70 -8.78
C ILE A 110 -6.64 1.46 -10.29
N TYR A 111 -5.71 2.06 -11.03
CA TYR A 111 -5.66 1.94 -12.49
C TYR A 111 -5.13 0.59 -12.97
N GLY A 112 -4.33 -0.09 -12.15
CA GLY A 112 -3.78 -1.40 -12.46
C GLY A 112 -4.70 -2.56 -12.08
N LEU A 113 -5.48 -2.43 -10.98
CA LEU A 113 -6.25 -3.55 -10.40
C LEU A 113 -7.10 -4.34 -11.41
N PRO A 114 -7.84 -3.73 -12.36
CA PRO A 114 -8.64 -4.47 -13.34
C PRO A 114 -7.81 -5.29 -14.34
N HIS A 115 -6.52 -4.99 -14.46
CA HIS A 115 -5.62 -5.57 -15.44
C HIS A 115 -4.64 -6.59 -14.84
N LEU A 116 -4.73 -6.86 -13.52
CA LEU A 116 -3.91 -7.87 -12.86
C LEU A 116 -4.36 -9.28 -13.26
N ASP A 117 -3.41 -10.16 -13.48
CA ASP A 117 -3.66 -11.56 -13.78
C ASP A 117 -3.58 -12.47 -12.54
N ALA A 118 -3.80 -13.76 -12.75
CA ALA A 118 -3.79 -14.76 -11.68
C ALA A 118 -2.42 -14.96 -11.01
N ALA A 119 -1.32 -14.60 -11.68
CA ALA A 119 0.02 -14.66 -11.08
C ALA A 119 0.29 -13.46 -10.14
N GLN A 120 -0.43 -12.36 -10.34
CA GLN A 120 -0.27 -11.11 -9.59
C GLN A 120 -1.26 -10.98 -8.43
N THR A 121 -2.25 -11.90 -8.36
CA THR A 121 -3.34 -11.82 -7.38
C THR A 121 -3.59 -13.15 -6.69
N ALA A 122 -4.15 -13.10 -5.48
CA ALA A 122 -4.62 -14.27 -4.77
C ALA A 122 -6.00 -14.00 -4.16
N PRO A 123 -6.99 -14.91 -4.30
CA PRO A 123 -8.27 -14.74 -3.67
C PRO A 123 -8.12 -14.90 -2.14
N VAL A 124 -8.69 -13.96 -1.41
CA VAL A 124 -8.83 -13.97 0.05
C VAL A 124 -10.24 -14.38 0.44
N ARG A 125 -11.21 -13.89 -0.31
CA ARG A 125 -12.63 -14.21 -0.18
C ARG A 125 -13.29 -14.18 -1.55
N GLU A 126 -13.99 -15.25 -1.88
CA GLU A 126 -14.82 -15.31 -3.09
C GLU A 126 -16.06 -14.41 -2.93
N GLY A 127 -16.56 -13.91 -4.06
CA GLY A 127 -17.76 -13.07 -4.08
C GLY A 127 -18.15 -12.66 -5.50
N GLN A 128 -19.12 -11.75 -5.59
CA GLN A 128 -19.63 -11.23 -6.86
C GLN A 128 -19.26 -9.76 -7.01
N ARG A 129 -18.43 -9.44 -8.01
CA ARG A 129 -18.11 -8.05 -8.34
C ARG A 129 -19.26 -7.39 -9.06
N ASP A 130 -19.58 -6.18 -8.61
CA ASP A 130 -20.42 -5.24 -9.34
C ASP A 130 -19.50 -4.25 -10.09
N PRO A 131 -19.33 -4.38 -11.41
CA PRO A 131 -18.39 -3.53 -12.16
C PRO A 131 -18.79 -2.05 -12.22
N GLN A 132 -20.03 -1.73 -11.82
CA GLN A 132 -20.53 -0.36 -11.77
C GLN A 132 -20.40 0.27 -10.38
N ALA A 133 -20.02 -0.51 -9.38
CA ALA A 133 -19.84 -0.02 -8.02
C ALA A 133 -18.38 0.41 -7.77
N PRO A 134 -18.16 1.28 -6.76
CA PRO A 134 -16.81 1.63 -6.33
C PRO A 134 -16.00 0.39 -5.95
N LEU A 135 -14.70 0.43 -6.17
CA LEU A 135 -13.73 -0.51 -5.60
C LEU A 135 -12.86 0.20 -4.56
N LEU A 136 -12.31 -0.57 -3.64
CA LEU A 136 -11.50 -0.06 -2.54
C LEU A 136 -10.18 -0.83 -2.50
N VAL A 137 -9.06 -0.13 -2.29
CA VAL A 137 -7.78 -0.76 -2.01
C VAL A 137 -7.24 -0.28 -0.67
N LEU A 138 -6.82 -1.23 0.16
CA LEU A 138 -6.05 -0.99 1.39
C LEU A 138 -4.71 -1.71 1.28
N GLY A 139 -3.67 -1.10 1.82
CA GLY A 139 -2.34 -1.73 1.82
C GLY A 139 -1.58 -1.47 3.10
N ALA A 140 -1.46 -2.52 3.90
CA ALA A 140 -0.61 -2.50 5.07
C ALA A 140 0.85 -2.77 4.64
N GLY A 141 1.63 -1.71 4.67
CA GLY A 141 3.09 -1.72 4.53
C GLY A 141 3.73 -1.22 5.83
N THR A 142 4.73 -0.35 5.76
CA THR A 142 5.23 0.40 6.93
C THR A 142 4.11 1.22 7.56
N GLY A 143 3.30 1.89 6.73
CA GLY A 143 2.05 2.53 7.09
C GLY A 143 0.84 1.78 6.52
N LEU A 144 -0.30 2.47 6.43
CA LEU A 144 -1.54 1.98 5.84
C LEU A 144 -2.02 2.94 4.74
N GLY A 145 -1.92 2.52 3.49
CA GLY A 145 -2.50 3.26 2.37
C GLY A 145 -3.96 2.89 2.13
N VAL A 146 -4.74 3.86 1.67
CA VAL A 146 -6.16 3.69 1.29
C VAL A 146 -6.45 4.49 0.03
N ALA A 147 -7.14 3.87 -0.93
CA ALA A 147 -7.66 4.59 -2.09
C ALA A 147 -8.96 3.95 -2.60
N MET A 148 -9.79 4.75 -3.26
CA MET A 148 -11.03 4.30 -3.89
C MET A 148 -10.94 4.45 -5.41
N GLY A 149 -11.58 3.53 -6.14
CA GLY A 149 -11.78 3.62 -7.57
C GLY A 149 -13.25 3.81 -7.90
N LEU A 150 -13.58 4.86 -8.64
CA LEU A 150 -14.93 5.09 -9.13
C LEU A 150 -14.98 4.75 -10.61
N PRO A 151 -15.87 3.83 -11.04
CA PRO A 151 -16.17 3.61 -12.45
C PRO A 151 -16.78 4.87 -13.06
N THR A 152 -16.29 5.27 -14.22
CA THR A 152 -16.80 6.40 -15.01
C THR A 152 -16.87 6.01 -16.48
N ALA A 153 -17.52 6.82 -17.31
CA ALA A 153 -17.56 6.60 -18.75
C ALA A 153 -16.16 6.62 -19.40
N ALA A 154 -15.20 7.32 -18.79
CA ALA A 154 -13.80 7.40 -19.24
C ALA A 154 -12.88 6.36 -18.56
N GLY A 155 -13.43 5.31 -17.95
CA GLY A 155 -12.69 4.32 -17.18
C GLY A 155 -12.69 4.59 -15.67
N LEU A 156 -11.76 4.00 -14.94
CA LEU A 156 -11.64 4.20 -13.48
C LEU A 156 -11.06 5.58 -13.15
N ARG A 157 -11.65 6.24 -12.18
CA ARG A 157 -11.10 7.42 -11.51
C ARG A 157 -10.62 7.06 -10.12
N ALA A 158 -9.33 7.21 -9.88
CA ALA A 158 -8.77 7.04 -8.54
C ALA A 158 -9.08 8.24 -7.63
N ILE A 159 -9.43 7.96 -6.38
CA ILE A 159 -9.62 8.94 -5.32
C ILE A 159 -8.69 8.55 -4.18
N PRO A 160 -7.63 9.32 -3.92
CA PRO A 160 -6.77 9.12 -2.75
C PRO A 160 -7.55 9.33 -1.46
N SER A 161 -7.16 8.65 -0.39
CA SER A 161 -7.82 8.76 0.91
C SER A 161 -6.81 8.66 2.04
N GLU A 162 -6.94 9.55 3.02
CA GLU A 162 -6.19 9.52 4.28
C GLU A 162 -7.01 8.85 5.41
N ALA A 163 -7.93 7.95 5.07
CA ALA A 163 -8.78 7.26 6.04
C ALA A 163 -7.98 6.42 7.06
N ALA A 164 -6.76 6.00 6.72
CA ALA A 164 -5.82 5.36 7.64
C ALA A 164 -5.50 6.21 8.88
N HIS A 165 -5.57 7.53 8.76
CA HIS A 165 -5.38 8.49 9.85
C HIS A 165 -6.65 8.74 10.67
N GLY A 166 -7.78 8.07 10.36
CA GLY A 166 -8.95 8.05 11.22
C GLY A 166 -8.66 7.44 12.59
N GLU A 167 -9.52 7.69 13.55
CA GLU A 167 -9.38 7.19 14.92
C GLU A 167 -9.52 5.65 14.98
N PHE A 168 -8.60 4.94 15.64
CA PHE A 168 -8.74 3.51 15.88
C PHE A 168 -9.91 3.24 16.84
N ALA A 169 -10.86 2.42 16.42
CA ALA A 169 -12.03 2.00 17.18
C ALA A 169 -11.82 0.60 17.77
N PRO A 170 -11.49 0.46 19.07
CA PRO A 170 -11.32 -0.83 19.73
C PRO A 170 -12.62 -1.64 19.74
N ARG A 171 -12.53 -2.94 19.43
CA ARG A 171 -13.66 -3.88 19.40
C ARG A 171 -13.82 -4.70 20.69
N SER A 172 -12.77 -4.72 21.52
CA SER A 172 -12.68 -5.52 22.74
C SER A 172 -11.96 -4.79 23.85
N ALA A 173 -12.05 -5.31 25.09
CA ALA A 173 -11.30 -4.79 26.22
C ALA A 173 -9.78 -4.85 25.98
N ALA A 174 -9.28 -5.91 25.33
CA ALA A 174 -7.87 -6.03 24.98
C ALA A 174 -7.41 -4.94 23.99
N GLU A 175 -8.20 -4.64 22.96
CA GLU A 175 -7.89 -3.56 22.02
C GLU A 175 -8.03 -2.18 22.67
N TRP A 176 -8.93 -2.02 23.60
CA TRP A 176 -9.00 -0.80 24.39
C TRP A 176 -7.75 -0.60 25.25
N ASP A 177 -7.28 -1.65 25.92
CA ASP A 177 -6.04 -1.62 26.70
C ASP A 177 -4.82 -1.35 25.81
N LEU A 178 -4.73 -2.00 24.64
CA LEU A 178 -3.70 -1.70 23.63
C LEU A 178 -3.72 -0.21 23.25
N LYS A 179 -4.91 0.35 22.97
CA LYS A 179 -5.04 1.77 22.61
C LYS A 179 -4.55 2.71 23.73
N GLN A 180 -4.88 2.41 24.99
CA GLN A 180 -4.39 3.21 26.14
C GLN A 180 -2.88 3.07 26.31
N TRP A 181 -2.36 1.86 26.17
CA TRP A 181 -0.92 1.60 26.22
C TRP A 181 -0.17 2.37 25.11
N LEU A 182 -0.68 2.35 23.87
CA LEU A 182 -0.10 3.10 22.74
C LEU A 182 -0.12 4.62 22.99
N ARG A 183 -1.18 5.16 23.59
CA ARG A 183 -1.22 6.59 23.94
C ARG A 183 -0.10 6.97 24.90
N ALA A 184 0.17 6.13 25.88
CA ALA A 184 1.25 6.35 26.84
C ALA A 184 2.63 6.14 26.22
N ASP A 185 2.84 5.04 25.50
CA ASP A 185 4.13 4.65 24.91
C ASP A 185 4.60 5.64 23.82
N LEU A 186 3.66 6.11 22.98
CA LEU A 186 3.95 7.05 21.89
C LEU A 186 3.76 8.52 22.27
N ALA A 187 3.35 8.82 23.49
CA ALA A 187 3.01 10.16 23.98
C ALA A 187 2.00 10.90 23.05
N LEU A 188 0.95 10.19 22.61
CA LEU A 188 -0.05 10.70 21.68
C LEU A 188 -1.42 10.85 22.38
N GLU A 189 -2.17 11.90 22.03
CA GLU A 189 -3.53 12.08 22.54
C GLU A 189 -4.52 11.11 21.90
N ARG A 190 -4.31 10.76 20.61
CA ARG A 190 -5.16 9.84 19.88
C ARG A 190 -4.35 8.81 19.10
N ILE A 191 -4.94 7.66 18.82
CA ILE A 191 -4.33 6.58 18.06
C ILE A 191 -5.08 6.42 16.73
N SER A 192 -4.37 6.62 15.62
CA SER A 192 -4.91 6.38 14.29
C SER A 192 -5.03 4.89 13.98
N ILE A 193 -5.87 4.56 13.01
CA ILE A 193 -5.99 3.20 12.46
C ILE A 193 -4.61 2.65 12.07
N GLU A 194 -3.81 3.43 11.36
CA GLU A 194 -2.47 3.04 10.91
C GLU A 194 -1.53 2.63 12.05
N ARG A 195 -1.65 3.25 13.24
CA ARG A 195 -0.81 2.89 14.40
C ARG A 195 -1.05 1.47 14.89
N VAL A 196 -2.17 0.85 14.50
CA VAL A 196 -2.51 -0.54 14.82
C VAL A 196 -2.51 -1.41 13.56
N VAL A 197 -3.08 -0.92 12.45
CA VAL A 197 -3.24 -1.66 11.20
C VAL A 197 -2.16 -1.23 10.20
N SER A 198 -0.97 -1.71 10.42
CA SER A 198 0.20 -1.57 9.51
C SER A 198 1.27 -2.56 9.95
N GLY A 199 2.37 -2.68 9.21
CA GLY A 199 3.53 -3.43 9.67
C GLY A 199 4.08 -2.86 10.98
N THR A 200 4.23 -1.54 11.07
CA THR A 200 4.58 -0.86 12.33
C THR A 200 3.56 -1.19 13.44
N GLY A 201 2.27 -1.25 13.10
CA GLY A 201 1.21 -1.61 14.04
C GLY A 201 1.33 -3.03 14.59
N LEU A 202 1.74 -4.01 13.77
CA LEU A 202 2.02 -5.37 14.25
C LEU A 202 3.16 -5.38 15.28
N GLY A 203 4.21 -4.58 15.05
CA GLY A 203 5.28 -4.36 16.03
C GLY A 203 4.77 -3.75 17.34
N HIS A 204 3.88 -2.77 17.26
CA HIS A 204 3.25 -2.17 18.45
C HIS A 204 2.42 -3.20 19.24
N VAL A 205 1.60 -4.01 18.57
CA VAL A 205 0.81 -5.08 19.22
C VAL A 205 1.72 -6.08 19.93
N ALA A 206 2.82 -6.48 19.30
CA ALA A 206 3.78 -7.40 19.90
C ALA A 206 4.48 -6.78 21.13
N ARG A 207 4.91 -5.52 21.06
CA ARG A 207 5.52 -4.80 22.20
C ARG A 207 4.55 -4.70 23.38
N TRP A 208 3.30 -4.34 23.11
CA TRP A 208 2.26 -4.29 24.14
C TRP A 208 2.08 -5.65 24.84
N LEU A 209 2.02 -6.76 24.09
CA LEU A 209 1.91 -8.09 24.66
C LEU A 209 3.16 -8.49 25.47
N LEU A 210 4.36 -8.16 25.00
CA LEU A 210 5.61 -8.40 25.71
C LEU A 210 5.64 -7.64 27.03
N ASP A 211 5.25 -6.37 27.05
CA ASP A 211 5.18 -5.56 28.25
C ASP A 211 4.19 -6.14 29.30
N ARG A 212 3.06 -6.69 28.82
CA ARG A 212 2.05 -7.29 29.71
C ARG A 212 2.40 -8.66 30.25
N HIS A 213 3.05 -9.51 29.46
CA HIS A 213 3.22 -10.92 29.77
C HIS A 213 4.69 -11.30 30.07
N HIS A 214 5.65 -10.51 29.63
CA HIS A 214 7.08 -10.74 29.75
C HIS A 214 7.85 -9.46 30.16
N PRO A 215 7.43 -8.77 31.24
CA PRO A 215 8.05 -7.49 31.66
C PRO A 215 9.51 -7.64 32.02
N GLY A 216 9.95 -8.86 32.37
CA GLY A 216 11.35 -9.20 32.69
C GLY A 216 12.23 -9.39 31.42
N GLY A 217 11.66 -9.33 30.21
CA GLY A 217 12.42 -9.49 28.97
C GLY A 217 12.85 -10.92 28.66
N ASP A 218 12.19 -11.92 29.23
CA ASP A 218 12.49 -13.36 29.15
C ASP A 218 11.94 -14.04 27.88
N HIS A 219 11.32 -13.29 26.97
CA HIS A 219 10.78 -13.80 25.71
C HIS A 219 11.78 -13.60 24.55
N PRO A 220 11.90 -14.56 23.59
CA PRO A 220 12.80 -14.41 22.43
C PRO A 220 12.61 -13.13 21.62
N LEU A 221 11.37 -12.62 21.52
CA LEU A 221 11.06 -11.35 20.82
C LEU A 221 11.40 -10.09 21.62
N SER A 222 11.76 -10.19 22.92
CA SER A 222 12.04 -9.01 23.78
C SER A 222 13.27 -8.24 23.29
N GLY A 223 14.33 -8.94 22.87
CA GLY A 223 15.54 -8.32 22.29
C GLY A 223 15.23 -7.56 21.00
N PRO A 224 14.67 -8.22 19.98
CA PRO A 224 14.21 -7.56 18.76
C PRO A 224 13.26 -6.38 19.00
N ALA A 225 12.32 -6.50 19.94
CA ALA A 225 11.36 -5.45 20.27
C ALA A 225 12.04 -4.20 20.86
N ARG A 226 13.04 -4.39 21.71
CA ARG A 226 13.84 -3.30 22.26
C ARG A 226 14.63 -2.57 21.18
N LEU A 227 15.38 -3.31 20.34
CA LEU A 227 16.15 -2.73 19.25
C LEU A 227 15.25 -1.97 18.25
N TRP A 228 14.07 -2.53 17.95
CA TRP A 228 13.09 -1.89 17.07
C TRP A 228 12.57 -0.56 17.65
N SER A 229 12.38 -0.49 18.98
CA SER A 229 11.91 0.70 19.67
C SER A 229 12.99 1.79 19.78
N GLU A 230 14.24 1.38 20.04
CA GLU A 230 15.38 2.30 20.24
C GLU A 230 15.87 2.92 18.91
N ALA A 231 15.81 2.18 17.82
CA ALA A 231 16.32 2.63 16.52
C ALA A 231 15.45 3.68 15.82
N GLY A 232 14.23 3.95 16.31
CA GLY A 232 13.28 4.86 15.61
C GLY A 232 13.01 4.39 14.17
N ASP A 233 12.99 5.32 13.22
CA ASP A 233 12.76 5.03 11.79
C ASP A 233 14.08 4.88 10.98
N GLY A 234 15.20 4.61 11.66
CA GLY A 234 16.52 4.47 11.04
C GLY A 234 16.68 3.19 10.19
N PRO A 235 17.67 3.17 9.26
CA PRO A 235 17.90 2.04 8.35
C PRO A 235 18.33 0.75 9.06
N ASP A 236 18.91 0.86 10.25
CA ASP A 236 19.39 -0.28 11.05
C ASP A 236 18.32 -0.84 12.00
N ARG A 237 17.09 -0.39 11.86
CA ARG A 237 15.96 -0.84 12.67
C ARG A 237 15.71 -2.33 12.47
N ALA A 238 15.70 -3.10 13.57
CA ALA A 238 15.28 -4.50 13.53
C ALA A 238 13.86 -4.63 12.95
N ASP A 239 13.64 -5.62 12.08
CA ASP A 239 12.31 -5.88 11.50
C ASP A 239 11.46 -6.72 12.48
N LEU A 240 11.00 -6.08 13.56
CA LEU A 240 10.14 -6.73 14.56
C LEU A 240 8.86 -7.33 13.94
N PRO A 241 8.13 -6.65 13.02
CA PRO A 241 6.97 -7.23 12.35
C PRO A 241 7.28 -8.55 11.63
N ALA A 242 8.41 -8.64 10.93
CA ALA A 242 8.84 -9.87 10.29
C ALA A 242 9.20 -10.95 11.32
N ALA A 243 9.90 -10.58 12.40
CA ALA A 243 10.23 -11.52 13.49
C ALA A 243 8.96 -12.08 14.15
N VAL A 244 7.93 -11.25 14.37
CA VAL A 244 6.62 -11.68 14.89
C VAL A 244 5.94 -12.65 13.92
N ALA A 245 5.93 -12.35 12.63
CA ALA A 245 5.31 -13.23 11.63
C ALA A 245 6.02 -14.60 11.57
N LEU A 246 7.35 -14.63 11.63
CA LEU A 246 8.14 -15.85 11.67
C LEU A 246 7.90 -16.67 12.96
N ALA A 247 7.88 -15.99 14.12
CA ALA A 247 7.60 -16.65 15.39
C ALA A 247 6.17 -17.22 15.43
N ALA A 248 5.18 -16.50 14.91
CA ALA A 248 3.81 -16.99 14.81
C ALA A 248 3.72 -18.24 13.91
N ALA A 249 4.42 -18.26 12.77
CA ALA A 249 4.53 -19.44 11.91
C ALA A 249 5.19 -20.63 12.62
N ALA A 250 6.14 -20.36 13.53
CA ALA A 250 6.75 -21.34 14.42
C ALA A 250 5.88 -21.71 15.64
N ARG A 251 4.63 -21.23 15.69
CA ARG A 251 3.64 -21.49 16.74
C ARG A 251 4.01 -20.91 18.12
N ASP A 252 4.78 -19.83 18.14
CA ASP A 252 4.98 -19.06 19.36
C ASP A 252 3.65 -18.45 19.83
N PRO A 253 3.20 -18.71 21.08
CA PRO A 253 1.86 -18.29 21.53
C PRO A 253 1.68 -16.77 21.57
N LEU A 254 2.71 -16.00 21.97
CA LEU A 254 2.63 -14.55 22.03
C LEU A 254 2.55 -13.94 20.64
N ALA A 255 3.42 -14.41 19.72
CA ALA A 255 3.43 -13.94 18.35
C ALA A 255 2.13 -14.31 17.60
N ALA A 256 1.61 -15.53 17.83
CA ALA A 256 0.32 -15.95 17.28
C ALA A 256 -0.83 -15.04 17.78
N ARG A 257 -0.81 -14.70 19.06
CA ARG A 257 -1.80 -13.78 19.64
C ARG A 257 -1.67 -12.36 19.10
N ALA A 258 -0.43 -11.88 18.90
CA ALA A 258 -0.19 -10.57 18.28
C ALA A 258 -0.76 -10.51 16.86
N LEU A 259 -0.49 -11.54 16.07
CA LEU A 259 -0.98 -11.65 14.70
C LEU A 259 -2.51 -11.75 14.63
N GLU A 260 -3.14 -12.54 15.53
CA GLU A 260 -4.60 -12.67 15.62
C GLU A 260 -5.28 -11.32 15.91
N LEU A 261 -4.78 -10.57 16.89
CA LEU A 261 -5.30 -9.24 17.23
C LEU A 261 -5.14 -8.26 16.06
N TRP A 262 -3.98 -8.27 15.43
CA TRP A 262 -3.69 -7.42 14.29
C TRP A 262 -4.59 -7.74 13.09
N LEU A 263 -4.76 -9.03 12.73
CA LEU A 263 -5.66 -9.48 11.67
C LEU A 263 -7.11 -9.08 11.96
N GLY A 264 -7.52 -9.20 13.22
CA GLY A 264 -8.85 -8.81 13.62
C GLY A 264 -9.10 -7.30 13.47
N ALA A 265 -8.16 -6.48 13.89
CA ALA A 265 -8.22 -5.04 13.68
C ALA A 265 -8.26 -4.69 12.19
N TYR A 266 -7.40 -5.34 11.38
CA TYR A 266 -7.34 -5.11 9.94
C TYR A 266 -8.65 -5.51 9.26
N GLY A 267 -9.20 -6.69 9.56
CA GLY A 267 -10.49 -7.13 9.02
C GLY A 267 -11.63 -6.17 9.37
N SER A 268 -11.67 -5.69 10.62
CA SER A 268 -12.68 -4.71 11.03
C SER A 268 -12.58 -3.41 10.25
N VAL A 269 -11.38 -2.84 10.13
CA VAL A 269 -11.14 -1.61 9.36
C VAL A 269 -11.52 -1.79 7.88
N CYS A 270 -11.15 -2.92 7.28
CA CYS A 270 -11.56 -3.25 5.91
C CYS A 270 -13.09 -3.23 5.77
N GLY A 271 -13.82 -3.83 6.72
CA GLY A 271 -15.28 -3.84 6.71
C GLY A 271 -15.90 -2.45 6.90
N ASP A 272 -15.34 -1.62 7.78
CA ASP A 272 -15.82 -0.25 8.03
C ASP A 272 -15.64 0.63 6.79
N LEU A 273 -14.47 0.60 6.17
CA LEU A 273 -14.19 1.38 4.97
C LEU A 273 -14.95 0.84 3.75
N ALA A 274 -15.14 -0.48 3.65
CA ALA A 274 -15.96 -1.08 2.61
C ALA A 274 -17.43 -0.63 2.69
N LEU A 275 -17.97 -0.47 3.89
CA LEU A 275 -19.30 0.09 4.10
C LEU A 275 -19.35 1.60 3.81
N ALA A 276 -18.30 2.35 4.18
CA ALA A 276 -18.25 3.80 3.98
C ALA A 276 -18.34 4.19 2.50
N CYS A 277 -17.79 3.39 1.58
CA CYS A 277 -17.84 3.65 0.15
C CYS A 277 -18.69 2.65 -0.66
N LEU A 278 -19.35 1.69 0.00
CA LEU A 278 -20.12 0.60 -0.64
C LEU A 278 -19.35 -0.07 -1.80
N SER A 279 -18.12 -0.50 -1.52
CA SER A 279 -17.14 -0.99 -2.51
C SER A 279 -17.51 -2.37 -3.09
N ARG A 280 -18.72 -2.51 -3.65
CA ARG A 280 -19.17 -3.76 -4.28
C ARG A 280 -18.40 -4.11 -5.55
N GLY A 281 -17.63 -3.17 -6.10
CA GLY A 281 -16.62 -3.43 -7.14
C GLY A 281 -15.46 -4.30 -6.67
N GLY A 282 -15.37 -4.57 -5.38
CA GLY A 282 -14.39 -5.44 -4.71
C GLY A 282 -13.46 -4.68 -3.78
N LEU A 283 -12.97 -5.42 -2.78
CA LEU A 283 -11.93 -4.99 -1.87
C LEU A 283 -10.60 -5.61 -2.31
N TRP A 284 -9.58 -4.78 -2.41
CA TRP A 284 -8.23 -5.21 -2.76
C TRP A 284 -7.29 -4.95 -1.58
N LEU A 285 -6.49 -5.95 -1.24
CA LEU A 285 -5.47 -5.85 -0.20
C LEU A 285 -4.10 -5.83 -0.87
N ALA A 286 -3.38 -4.74 -0.74
CA ALA A 286 -2.07 -4.52 -1.33
C ALA A 286 -1.01 -4.33 -0.23
N GLY A 287 0.22 -4.00 -0.64
CA GLY A 287 1.34 -3.80 0.27
C GLY A 287 2.05 -5.08 0.67
N GLY A 288 3.21 -4.92 1.32
CA GLY A 288 4.10 -6.05 1.61
C GLY A 288 3.54 -7.10 2.56
N THR A 289 2.50 -6.79 3.33
CA THR A 289 1.85 -7.73 4.25
C THR A 289 0.87 -8.66 3.54
N ALA A 290 0.25 -8.23 2.43
CA ALA A 290 -0.80 -8.99 1.76
C ALA A 290 -0.30 -10.36 1.26
N ALA A 291 0.83 -10.40 0.57
CA ALA A 291 1.43 -11.65 0.11
C ALA A 291 1.98 -12.51 1.26
N LYS A 292 2.59 -11.88 2.29
CA LYS A 292 3.25 -12.59 3.40
C LYS A 292 2.26 -13.20 4.39
N LEU A 293 1.07 -12.63 4.54
CA LEU A 293 0.06 -13.02 5.54
C LEU A 293 -1.22 -13.56 4.90
N LEU A 294 -1.14 -14.10 3.69
CA LEU A 294 -2.30 -14.55 2.91
C LEU A 294 -3.18 -15.55 3.66
N ASP A 295 -2.58 -16.53 4.35
CA ASP A 295 -3.33 -17.50 5.16
C ASP A 295 -4.04 -16.84 6.34
N GLY A 296 -3.41 -15.85 6.97
CA GLY A 296 -4.02 -15.03 8.01
C GLY A 296 -5.22 -14.23 7.49
N LEU A 297 -5.10 -13.61 6.32
CA LEU A 297 -6.20 -12.88 5.67
C LEU A 297 -7.40 -13.79 5.31
N ARG A 298 -7.14 -15.06 5.00
CA ARG A 298 -8.17 -16.08 4.75
C ARG A 298 -8.78 -16.63 6.03
N SER A 299 -8.14 -16.47 7.17
CA SER A 299 -8.58 -17.03 8.45
C SER A 299 -9.79 -16.29 9.03
N GLU A 300 -10.48 -16.94 9.96
CA GLU A 300 -11.59 -16.35 10.71
C GLU A 300 -11.15 -15.13 11.53
N ALA A 301 -9.88 -15.04 11.91
CA ALA A 301 -9.34 -13.89 12.62
C ALA A 301 -9.51 -12.57 11.84
N PHE A 302 -9.42 -12.61 10.52
CA PHE A 302 -9.68 -11.46 9.63
C PHE A 302 -11.13 -11.44 9.14
N GLN A 303 -11.67 -12.59 8.67
CA GLN A 303 -12.98 -12.68 8.02
C GLN A 303 -14.15 -12.36 8.99
N GLY A 304 -14.06 -12.88 10.21
CA GLY A 304 -15.08 -12.64 11.23
C GLY A 304 -15.28 -11.15 11.52
N PRO A 305 -14.22 -10.40 11.91
CA PRO A 305 -14.31 -8.96 12.13
C PRO A 305 -14.68 -8.13 10.90
N PHE A 306 -14.25 -8.54 9.68
CA PHE A 306 -14.69 -7.92 8.43
C PHE A 306 -16.22 -7.96 8.30
N LEU A 307 -16.81 -9.12 8.57
CA LEU A 307 -18.26 -9.34 8.47
C LEU A 307 -19.07 -8.90 9.69
N ASN A 308 -18.42 -8.66 10.84
CA ASN A 308 -19.12 -8.29 12.07
C ASN A 308 -19.57 -6.82 12.03
N LYS A 309 -20.58 -6.55 11.19
CA LYS A 309 -21.18 -5.23 10.96
C LYS A 309 -22.69 -5.24 11.23
N GLY A 310 -23.12 -6.09 12.17
CA GLY A 310 -24.53 -6.20 12.58
C GLY A 310 -25.45 -6.46 11.38
N ARG A 311 -26.51 -5.68 11.25
CA ARG A 311 -27.49 -5.81 10.15
C ARG A 311 -26.89 -5.58 8.74
N LEU A 312 -25.74 -4.92 8.64
CA LEU A 312 -25.08 -4.64 7.35
C LEU A 312 -24.12 -5.75 6.92
N ARG A 313 -24.03 -6.86 7.68
CA ARG A 313 -23.27 -8.04 7.29
C ARG A 313 -23.62 -8.51 5.87
N SER A 314 -24.91 -8.57 5.54
CA SER A 314 -25.39 -9.01 4.23
C SER A 314 -24.93 -8.13 3.06
N THR A 315 -24.53 -6.88 3.32
CA THR A 315 -23.93 -5.99 2.32
C THR A 315 -22.49 -6.39 1.99
N LEU A 316 -21.77 -6.93 2.98
CA LEU A 316 -20.35 -7.32 2.81
C LEU A 316 -20.19 -8.78 2.37
N GLU A 317 -21.14 -9.66 2.69
CA GLU A 317 -21.04 -11.09 2.36
C GLU A 317 -20.77 -11.40 0.88
N PRO A 318 -21.44 -10.74 -0.08
CA PRO A 318 -21.15 -11.00 -1.49
C PRO A 318 -19.91 -10.30 -2.02
N MET A 319 -19.24 -9.46 -1.24
CA MET A 319 -18.10 -8.66 -1.68
C MET A 319 -16.84 -9.53 -1.78
N PRO A 320 -16.18 -9.60 -2.97
CA PRO A 320 -14.92 -10.31 -3.10
C PRO A 320 -13.78 -9.52 -2.46
N ILE A 321 -12.82 -10.25 -1.87
CA ILE A 321 -11.57 -9.70 -1.36
C ILE A 321 -10.41 -10.37 -2.10
N THR A 322 -9.54 -9.58 -2.72
CA THR A 322 -8.41 -10.05 -3.50
C THR A 322 -7.12 -9.46 -2.93
N ALA A 323 -6.12 -10.29 -2.66
CA ALA A 323 -4.78 -9.84 -2.33
C ALA A 323 -3.97 -9.60 -3.61
N VAL A 324 -3.24 -8.49 -3.65
CA VAL A 324 -2.20 -8.23 -4.66
C VAL A 324 -0.89 -8.80 -4.14
N VAL A 325 -0.31 -9.73 -4.88
CA VAL A 325 0.92 -10.44 -4.48
C VAL A 325 2.14 -10.04 -5.30
N ASP A 326 1.95 -9.25 -6.35
CA ASP A 326 3.02 -8.75 -7.22
C ASP A 326 3.67 -7.50 -6.61
N PRO A 327 4.98 -7.53 -6.31
CA PRO A 327 5.69 -6.35 -5.82
C PRO A 327 5.86 -5.24 -6.87
N GLY A 328 5.70 -5.55 -8.17
CA GLY A 328 5.77 -4.60 -9.29
C GLY A 328 4.47 -3.85 -9.57
N VAL A 329 3.42 -4.05 -8.76
CA VAL A 329 2.10 -3.46 -9.01
C VAL A 329 2.10 -1.94 -9.12
N GLY A 330 3.01 -1.24 -8.44
CA GLY A 330 3.11 0.23 -8.49
C GLY A 330 3.47 0.74 -9.88
N THR A 331 4.58 0.27 -10.45
CA THR A 331 5.02 0.65 -11.81
C THR A 331 4.06 0.16 -12.87
N PHE A 332 3.50 -1.05 -12.73
CA PHE A 332 2.46 -1.58 -13.62
C PHE A 332 1.21 -0.68 -13.63
N SER A 333 0.74 -0.27 -12.46
CA SER A 333 -0.44 0.60 -12.33
C SER A 333 -0.18 2.00 -12.91
N ALA A 334 1.02 2.53 -12.73
CA ALA A 334 1.44 3.78 -13.35
C ALA A 334 1.48 3.65 -14.88
N ALA A 335 1.92 2.50 -15.42
CA ALA A 335 1.87 2.24 -16.88
C ALA A 335 0.44 2.14 -17.40
N CYS A 336 -0.48 1.50 -16.65
CA CYS A 336 -1.91 1.49 -16.96
C CYS A 336 -2.48 2.90 -17.02
N ARG A 337 -2.11 3.76 -16.04
CA ARG A 337 -2.54 5.16 -16.04
C ARG A 337 -1.95 5.95 -17.22
N ALA A 338 -0.65 5.79 -17.49
CA ALA A 338 -0.01 6.43 -18.66
C ALA A 338 -0.70 6.03 -19.99
N ARG A 339 -1.12 4.77 -20.13
CA ARG A 339 -1.90 4.31 -21.28
C ARG A 339 -3.24 5.04 -21.40
N MET A 340 -3.95 5.24 -20.29
CA MET A 340 -5.23 5.95 -20.27
C MET A 340 -5.11 7.43 -20.67
N LEU A 341 -3.92 8.04 -20.56
CA LEU A 341 -3.69 9.41 -21.02
C LEU A 341 -3.68 9.55 -22.54
N LEU A 342 -3.55 8.43 -23.27
CA LEU A 342 -3.53 8.44 -24.73
C LEU A 342 -4.94 8.37 -25.34
N GLY A 343 -5.98 8.16 -24.57
CA GLY A 343 -7.37 8.06 -25.00
C GLY A 343 -7.85 6.63 -25.17
#